data_2ecdff6be24e4c08eb0a487056992240
#
_entry.id   2ecdff6be24e4c08eb0a487056992240
#
_cell.length_a   1.000
_cell.length_b   1.000
_cell.length_c   1.000
_cell.angle_alpha   90.00
_cell.angle_beta   90.00
_cell.angle_gamma   90.00
#
_symmetry.space_group_name_H-M   'P 1'
#
loop_
_entity.id
_entity.type
_entity.pdbx_description
1 polymer ?
#
loop_
_entity_poly.entity_id
_entity_poly.type
_entity_poly.pdbx_seq_one_letter_code
_entity_poly.pdbx_strand_id
1 'polypeptide(L)'
;MKFHALILLTLLCAQTAQANWLDKVGTIIDTAFASNPTETKAELIATNAAEHKLPTHWRSYWLNEPEFGARIFLADTGKISAPVLLLVHGLGQNGLRDWLPIVPELEKHYRVIMIDLPGFANSPSPKAKLSPTHYADLLHFVKPYFSHKPITVIGHSMGGAVTLRYAQRYPDDINQIALIDAAGILQRTAFVKHSATDRIPVNSDAVPNALLTYAIGLQDFSNNLIEKMLRLPDPTSVLGKSELAWGTTLQGYPNINAALSLAEENFSSAIFEQTKPVFILWGSKDLVAPPRTGQLLAANLTSSNLTIIENAGHVPMASHPQEVSRWLLANLNTLPNSILKPDTQNTSTKQNYTCDHSTGDTLRGHYARITLTECTGVLLDGVVADDLIVNDSVIEVQHSHFMAEQISLTINKSVVMMTGGTINGLVKLNQARVDFAGINLIKATPFKISTRSRLVLSVSRASNSRYLHSDLQLENTVY
;
A
#
# COMPACT_ATOMS: atom_id res chain seq x y z
N MET A 1 13.84 -19.61 -33.31
CA MET A 1 14.98 -18.75 -33.66
C MET A 1 14.63 -17.32 -34.12
N LYS A 2 13.41 -16.99 -34.47
CA LYS A 2 13.04 -15.62 -34.92
C LYS A 2 12.68 -14.66 -33.76
N PHE A 3 12.40 -15.15 -32.55
CA PHE A 3 11.97 -14.37 -31.39
C PHE A 3 13.16 -13.70 -30.65
N HIS A 4 14.32 -14.31 -30.67
CA HIS A 4 15.52 -13.76 -29.99
C HIS A 4 16.18 -12.60 -30.74
N ALA A 5 15.95 -12.49 -32.03
CA ALA A 5 16.53 -11.39 -32.84
C ALA A 5 15.81 -10.06 -32.66
N LEU A 6 14.51 -10.08 -32.28
CA LEU A 6 13.73 -8.85 -32.07
C LEU A 6 14.08 -8.17 -30.74
N ILE A 7 14.46 -8.94 -29.73
CA ILE A 7 14.84 -8.41 -28.41
C ILE A 7 16.23 -7.78 -28.42
N LEU A 8 17.14 -8.28 -29.24
CA LEU A 8 18.50 -7.74 -29.33
C LEU A 8 18.59 -6.40 -30.10
N LEU A 9 17.67 -6.13 -31.01
CA LEU A 9 17.64 -4.88 -31.77
C LEU A 9 17.22 -3.66 -30.97
N THR A 10 16.50 -3.86 -29.86
CA THR A 10 15.98 -2.80 -28.98
C THR A 10 16.98 -2.28 -27.96
N LEU A 11 18.14 -2.93 -27.80
CA LEU A 11 19.14 -2.58 -26.80
C LEU A 11 20.21 -1.56 -27.25
N LEU A 12 20.16 -1.09 -28.49
CA LEU A 12 21.28 -0.36 -29.08
C LEU A 12 21.05 1.11 -29.47
N CYS A 13 19.90 1.75 -29.16
CA CYS A 13 19.68 3.16 -29.53
C CYS A 13 19.31 4.06 -28.34
N ALA A 14 20.03 5.19 -28.23
CA ALA A 14 20.14 6.13 -27.11
C ALA A 14 18.95 7.06 -26.85
N GLN A 15 18.84 7.42 -25.76
CA GLN A 15 18.35 8.15 -24.57
C GLN A 15 17.28 9.26 -24.65
N THR A 16 16.83 9.87 -25.73
CA THR A 16 15.83 10.96 -25.63
C THR A 16 14.60 10.90 -26.55
N ALA A 17 14.67 10.11 -27.61
CA ALA A 17 13.51 9.88 -28.50
C ALA A 17 12.70 8.60 -28.13
N GLN A 18 13.10 7.90 -27.09
CA GLN A 18 12.75 6.50 -26.83
C GLN A 18 11.43 6.28 -26.08
N ALA A 19 10.98 7.20 -25.20
CA ALA A 19 9.75 7.00 -24.41
C ALA A 19 8.53 6.81 -25.32
N ASN A 20 8.36 7.70 -26.29
CA ASN A 20 7.19 7.65 -27.21
C ASN A 20 7.22 6.46 -28.19
N TRP A 21 8.38 5.91 -28.49
CA TRP A 21 8.51 4.77 -29.39
C TRP A 21 8.21 3.46 -28.70
N LEU A 22 8.70 3.24 -27.49
CA LEU A 22 8.41 2.04 -26.68
C LEU A 22 6.91 1.96 -26.33
N ASP A 23 6.28 3.07 -25.99
CA ASP A 23 4.82 3.11 -25.74
C ASP A 23 4.02 2.72 -26.99
N LYS A 24 4.44 3.21 -28.18
CA LYS A 24 3.82 2.83 -29.46
C LYS A 24 4.03 1.36 -29.79
N VAL A 25 5.21 0.81 -29.52
CA VAL A 25 5.49 -0.62 -29.73
C VAL A 25 4.67 -1.48 -28.78
N GLY A 26 4.55 -1.11 -27.51
CA GLY A 26 3.68 -1.79 -26.53
C GLY A 26 2.23 -1.81 -27.00
N THR A 27 1.69 -0.67 -27.38
CA THR A 27 0.30 -0.56 -27.90
C THR A 27 0.08 -1.38 -29.18
N ILE A 28 1.06 -1.41 -30.11
CA ILE A 28 0.99 -2.21 -31.33
C ILE A 28 0.98 -3.71 -31.00
N ILE A 29 1.80 -4.15 -30.06
CA ILE A 29 1.84 -5.54 -29.61
C ILE A 29 0.50 -5.91 -28.98
N ASP A 30 0.00 -5.13 -28.05
CA ASP A 30 -1.29 -5.39 -27.37
C ASP A 30 -2.45 -5.40 -28.38
N THR A 31 -2.46 -4.48 -29.35
CA THR A 31 -3.49 -4.44 -30.40
C THR A 31 -3.37 -5.61 -31.40
N ALA A 32 -2.15 -6.02 -31.77
CA ALA A 32 -1.93 -7.09 -32.73
C ALA A 32 -2.22 -8.49 -32.17
N PHE A 33 -2.15 -8.64 -30.85
CA PHE A 33 -2.35 -9.91 -30.16
C PHE A 33 -3.58 -9.91 -29.23
N ALA A 34 -4.39 -8.83 -29.23
CA ALA A 34 -5.68 -8.83 -28.55
C ALA A 34 -6.52 -9.95 -29.16
N SER A 35 -6.62 -11.07 -28.45
CA SER A 35 -7.64 -12.09 -28.77
C SER A 35 -8.99 -11.45 -28.49
N ASN A 36 -9.89 -11.45 -29.49
CA ASN A 36 -11.29 -11.13 -29.22
C ASN A 36 -11.76 -12.01 -28.07
N PRO A 37 -12.22 -11.43 -26.95
CA PRO A 37 -12.78 -12.23 -25.88
C PRO A 37 -13.94 -13.01 -26.48
N THR A 38 -13.84 -14.33 -26.50
CA THR A 38 -14.98 -15.18 -26.71
C THR A 38 -15.97 -14.80 -25.61
N GLU A 39 -17.17 -14.36 -25.95
CA GLU A 39 -18.25 -14.09 -24.99
C GLU A 39 -18.60 -15.38 -24.24
N THR A 40 -17.78 -15.76 -23.30
CA THR A 40 -18.10 -16.81 -22.33
C THR A 40 -19.14 -16.21 -21.40
N LYS A 41 -20.36 -16.70 -21.49
CA LYS A 41 -21.46 -16.29 -20.60
C LYS A 41 -20.99 -16.46 -19.17
N ALA A 42 -20.91 -15.35 -18.45
CA ALA A 42 -20.47 -15.34 -17.07
C ALA A 42 -21.54 -15.98 -16.19
N GLU A 43 -21.29 -17.20 -15.72
CA GLU A 43 -22.20 -17.99 -14.92
C GLU A 43 -21.49 -18.48 -13.64
N LEU A 44 -22.19 -18.34 -12.49
CA LEU A 44 -21.76 -18.96 -11.24
C LEU A 44 -22.02 -20.47 -11.30
N ILE A 45 -20.96 -21.24 -11.30
CA ILE A 45 -21.01 -22.71 -11.33
C ILE A 45 -20.75 -23.19 -9.90
N ALA A 46 -21.79 -23.73 -9.24
CA ALA A 46 -21.68 -24.30 -7.90
C ALA A 46 -20.70 -25.47 -7.88
N THR A 47 -19.91 -25.55 -6.81
CA THR A 47 -18.98 -26.64 -6.55
C THR A 47 -19.06 -27.09 -5.08
N ASN A 48 -18.44 -28.21 -4.75
CA ASN A 48 -18.47 -28.78 -3.40
C ASN A 48 -17.41 -28.11 -2.51
N ALA A 49 -17.85 -27.41 -1.48
CA ALA A 49 -16.96 -26.72 -0.53
C ALA A 49 -15.95 -27.68 0.15
N ALA A 50 -16.36 -28.91 0.46
CA ALA A 50 -15.49 -29.89 1.10
C ALA A 50 -14.31 -30.32 0.22
N GLU A 51 -14.46 -30.37 -1.10
CA GLU A 51 -13.36 -30.65 -2.04
C GLU A 51 -12.28 -29.57 -1.98
N HIS A 52 -12.64 -28.35 -1.59
CA HIS A 52 -11.75 -27.21 -1.41
C HIS A 52 -11.34 -27.00 0.06
N LYS A 53 -11.57 -27.98 0.96
CA LYS A 53 -11.26 -27.94 2.39
C LYS A 53 -11.92 -26.76 3.12
N LEU A 54 -13.13 -26.39 2.72
CA LEU A 54 -13.98 -25.39 3.35
C LEU A 54 -15.08 -26.04 4.19
N PRO A 55 -15.67 -25.35 5.16
CA PRO A 55 -16.81 -25.85 5.92
C PRO A 55 -17.95 -26.31 5.00
N THR A 56 -18.54 -27.48 5.29
CA THR A 56 -19.54 -28.11 4.41
C THR A 56 -20.86 -27.34 4.32
N HIS A 57 -21.14 -26.45 5.28
CA HIS A 57 -22.32 -25.59 5.27
C HIS A 57 -22.15 -24.33 4.39
N TRP A 58 -20.92 -24.03 3.93
CA TRP A 58 -20.66 -22.96 3.00
C TRP A 58 -20.97 -23.39 1.58
N ARG A 59 -21.20 -22.41 0.73
CA ARG A 59 -21.31 -22.57 -0.72
C ARG A 59 -20.00 -22.20 -1.37
N SER A 60 -19.65 -22.85 -2.44
CA SER A 60 -18.49 -22.48 -3.24
C SER A 60 -18.85 -22.47 -4.73
N TYR A 61 -18.16 -21.59 -5.46
CA TYR A 61 -18.47 -21.35 -6.85
C TYR A 61 -17.21 -21.18 -7.68
N TRP A 62 -17.35 -21.54 -8.93
CA TRP A 62 -16.49 -21.06 -9.99
C TRP A 62 -17.22 -20.00 -10.80
N LEU A 63 -16.50 -18.93 -11.19
CA LEU A 63 -17.02 -17.88 -12.05
C LEU A 63 -16.01 -17.61 -13.16
N ASN A 64 -16.46 -17.64 -14.41
CA ASN A 64 -15.68 -17.15 -15.55
C ASN A 64 -15.82 -15.64 -15.57
N GLU A 65 -14.72 -14.91 -15.53
CA GLU A 65 -14.70 -13.47 -15.46
C GLU A 65 -13.97 -12.88 -16.68
N PRO A 66 -14.41 -11.71 -17.19
CA PRO A 66 -13.91 -11.15 -18.44
C PRO A 66 -12.63 -10.34 -18.29
N GLU A 67 -12.30 -9.80 -17.08
CA GLU A 67 -11.19 -8.87 -16.89
C GLU A 67 -9.84 -9.52 -17.20
N PHE A 68 -9.62 -10.70 -16.66
CA PHE A 68 -8.43 -11.50 -16.94
C PHE A 68 -8.68 -12.62 -17.93
N GLY A 69 -9.94 -12.80 -18.37
CA GLY A 69 -10.38 -13.96 -19.15
C GLY A 69 -10.14 -15.27 -18.41
N ALA A 70 -10.28 -15.28 -17.12
CA ALA A 70 -9.91 -16.37 -16.22
C ALA A 70 -11.13 -16.96 -15.50
N ARG A 71 -10.93 -18.12 -14.88
CA ARG A 71 -11.88 -18.74 -13.98
C ARG A 71 -11.45 -18.48 -12.55
N ILE A 72 -12.32 -17.91 -11.73
CA ILE A 72 -12.05 -17.59 -10.34
C ILE A 72 -12.86 -18.46 -9.39
N PHE A 73 -12.28 -18.69 -8.20
CA PHE A 73 -12.90 -19.43 -7.13
C PHE A 73 -13.44 -18.50 -6.04
N LEU A 74 -14.67 -18.76 -5.59
CA LEU A 74 -15.41 -17.97 -4.61
C LEU A 74 -15.98 -18.86 -3.52
N ALA A 75 -15.98 -18.39 -2.29
CA ALA A 75 -16.68 -19.02 -1.16
C ALA A 75 -17.69 -18.04 -0.55
N ASP A 76 -18.84 -18.57 -0.12
CA ASP A 76 -19.98 -17.84 0.41
C ASP A 76 -20.51 -18.57 1.65
N THR A 77 -20.58 -17.91 2.78
CA THR A 77 -21.12 -18.47 4.02
C THR A 77 -22.65 -18.69 3.99
N GLY A 78 -23.34 -18.21 2.94
CA GLY A 78 -24.74 -18.57 2.63
C GLY A 78 -25.82 -17.79 3.36
N LYS A 79 -25.51 -16.85 4.23
CA LYS A 79 -26.52 -16.06 4.98
C LYS A 79 -27.14 -14.95 4.12
N ILE A 80 -27.99 -15.33 3.16
CA ILE A 80 -28.49 -14.47 2.05
C ILE A 80 -29.15 -13.17 2.53
N SER A 81 -29.86 -13.17 3.67
CA SER A 81 -30.56 -12.00 4.22
C SER A 81 -29.66 -11.02 4.97
N ALA A 82 -28.43 -11.40 5.28
CA ALA A 82 -27.49 -10.57 6.02
C ALA A 82 -26.73 -9.59 5.12
N PRO A 83 -26.21 -8.46 5.67
CA PRO A 83 -25.32 -7.59 4.93
C PRO A 83 -24.09 -8.34 4.41
N VAL A 84 -23.64 -7.96 3.21
CA VAL A 84 -22.51 -8.64 2.54
C VAL A 84 -21.18 -8.02 2.95
N LEU A 85 -20.25 -8.88 3.35
CA LEU A 85 -18.81 -8.60 3.46
C LEU A 85 -18.08 -9.29 2.33
N LEU A 86 -17.24 -8.56 1.60
CA LEU A 86 -16.31 -9.13 0.63
C LEU A 86 -14.89 -9.08 1.20
N LEU A 87 -14.22 -10.24 1.32
CA LEU A 87 -12.88 -10.36 1.86
C LEU A 87 -11.87 -10.58 0.72
N VAL A 88 -10.86 -9.71 0.66
CA VAL A 88 -9.83 -9.69 -0.38
C VAL A 88 -8.46 -9.97 0.22
N HIS A 89 -7.87 -11.12 -0.11
CA HIS A 89 -6.60 -11.59 0.45
C HIS A 89 -5.37 -10.86 -0.11
N GLY A 90 -4.23 -11.03 0.55
CA GLY A 90 -2.91 -10.53 0.14
C GLY A 90 -2.16 -11.46 -0.80
N LEU A 91 -0.86 -11.16 -1.02
CA LEU A 91 0.07 -12.08 -1.68
C LEU A 91 0.25 -13.34 -0.85
N GLY A 92 0.51 -14.48 -1.51
CA GLY A 92 0.76 -15.74 -0.82
C GLY A 92 0.15 -16.93 -1.55
N GLN A 93 0.13 -18.08 -0.90
CA GLN A 93 -0.40 -19.32 -1.50
C GLN A 93 -1.79 -19.71 -0.97
N ASN A 94 -2.22 -19.11 0.13
CA ASN A 94 -3.44 -19.52 0.82
C ASN A 94 -4.71 -18.93 0.21
N GLY A 95 -4.62 -17.75 -0.43
CA GLY A 95 -5.78 -17.07 -0.98
C GLY A 95 -6.83 -16.76 0.08
N LEU A 96 -8.08 -17.10 -0.19
CA LEU A 96 -9.20 -16.89 0.73
C LEU A 96 -9.06 -17.60 2.08
N ARG A 97 -8.18 -18.62 2.18
CA ARG A 97 -7.97 -19.35 3.44
C ARG A 97 -7.31 -18.50 4.53
N ASP A 98 -6.67 -17.40 4.19
CA ASP A 98 -6.13 -16.46 5.18
C ASP A 98 -7.21 -15.90 6.10
N TRP A 99 -8.47 -15.93 5.67
CA TRP A 99 -9.61 -15.42 6.41
C TRP A 99 -10.28 -16.44 7.33
N LEU A 100 -9.99 -17.75 7.16
CA LEU A 100 -10.67 -18.81 7.90
C LEU A 100 -10.63 -18.64 9.43
N PRO A 101 -9.56 -18.10 10.05
CA PRO A 101 -9.54 -17.94 11.50
C PRO A 101 -10.57 -16.93 12.04
N ILE A 102 -11.03 -15.98 11.22
CA ILE A 102 -11.96 -14.92 11.67
C ILE A 102 -13.38 -15.06 11.13
N VAL A 103 -13.57 -15.78 10.02
CA VAL A 103 -14.89 -15.91 9.38
C VAL A 103 -15.95 -16.54 10.28
N PRO A 104 -15.68 -17.54 11.15
CA PRO A 104 -16.69 -18.11 12.05
C PRO A 104 -17.38 -17.09 12.98
N GLU A 105 -16.69 -16.02 13.35
CA GLU A 105 -17.31 -14.94 14.12
C GLU A 105 -18.11 -13.99 13.23
N LEU A 106 -17.59 -13.67 12.04
CA LEU A 106 -18.22 -12.74 11.09
C LEU A 106 -19.52 -13.32 10.49
N GLU A 107 -19.55 -14.62 10.15
CA GLU A 107 -20.72 -15.27 9.53
C GLU A 107 -21.94 -15.33 10.46
N LYS A 108 -21.78 -15.14 11.76
CA LYS A 108 -22.90 -15.00 12.68
C LYS A 108 -23.78 -13.77 12.38
N HIS A 109 -23.18 -12.74 11.79
CA HIS A 109 -23.80 -11.43 11.58
C HIS A 109 -23.90 -11.04 10.11
N TYR A 110 -23.02 -11.55 9.26
CA TYR A 110 -22.85 -11.15 7.86
C TYR A 110 -22.92 -12.34 6.92
N ARG A 111 -23.25 -12.08 5.66
CA ARG A 111 -22.93 -12.98 4.56
C ARG A 111 -21.51 -12.66 4.09
N VAL A 112 -20.60 -13.59 4.33
CA VAL A 112 -19.19 -13.38 3.99
C VAL A 112 -18.89 -14.03 2.65
N ILE A 113 -18.42 -13.22 1.71
CA ILE A 113 -17.93 -13.64 0.40
C ILE A 113 -16.43 -13.53 0.41
N MET A 114 -15.76 -14.58 0.01
CA MET A 114 -14.31 -14.66 -0.11
C MET A 114 -13.93 -15.04 -1.53
N ILE A 115 -12.88 -14.45 -2.04
CA ILE A 115 -12.39 -14.67 -3.40
C ILE A 115 -10.96 -15.19 -3.36
N ASP A 116 -10.63 -16.17 -4.20
CA ASP A 116 -9.25 -16.41 -4.62
C ASP A 116 -9.00 -15.53 -5.86
N LEU A 117 -8.18 -14.51 -5.72
CA LEU A 117 -7.82 -13.63 -6.85
C LEU A 117 -7.11 -14.44 -7.95
N PRO A 118 -7.27 -14.08 -9.24
CA PRO A 118 -6.54 -14.69 -10.34
C PRO A 118 -5.04 -14.81 -10.06
N GLY A 119 -4.49 -16.01 -10.23
CA GLY A 119 -3.09 -16.33 -9.92
C GLY A 119 -2.86 -16.89 -8.51
N PHE A 120 -3.89 -16.96 -7.65
CA PHE A 120 -3.73 -17.38 -6.26
C PHE A 120 -4.65 -18.55 -5.90
N ALA A 121 -4.13 -19.44 -5.03
CA ALA A 121 -4.81 -20.60 -4.47
C ALA A 121 -5.54 -21.45 -5.53
N ASN A 122 -6.87 -21.47 -5.53
CA ASN A 122 -7.64 -22.27 -6.50
C ASN A 122 -7.78 -21.56 -7.87
N SER A 123 -7.64 -20.25 -7.94
CA SER A 123 -7.79 -19.47 -9.18
C SER A 123 -6.51 -19.53 -10.03
N PRO A 124 -6.58 -20.02 -11.28
CA PRO A 124 -5.42 -20.14 -12.14
C PRO A 124 -4.79 -18.79 -12.48
N SER A 125 -3.49 -18.81 -12.81
CA SER A 125 -2.77 -17.61 -13.24
C SER A 125 -3.06 -17.27 -14.69
N PRO A 126 -3.63 -16.08 -14.98
CA PRO A 126 -3.89 -15.63 -16.33
C PRO A 126 -2.63 -15.09 -17.00
N LYS A 127 -2.70 -14.90 -18.33
CA LYS A 127 -1.66 -14.19 -19.09
C LYS A 127 -1.90 -12.68 -19.09
N ALA A 128 -1.96 -12.09 -17.91
CA ALA A 128 -2.27 -10.68 -17.71
C ALA A 128 -1.41 -10.06 -16.63
N LYS A 129 -1.39 -8.74 -16.56
CA LYS A 129 -0.78 -7.98 -15.46
C LYS A 129 -1.71 -8.06 -14.24
N LEU A 130 -1.22 -8.58 -13.14
CA LEU A 130 -1.97 -8.77 -11.90
C LEU A 130 -1.93 -7.49 -11.04
N SER A 131 -2.52 -6.40 -11.54
CA SER A 131 -2.47 -5.10 -10.87
C SER A 131 -3.67 -4.87 -9.94
N PRO A 132 -3.52 -4.04 -8.90
CA PRO A 132 -4.63 -3.59 -8.06
C PRO A 132 -5.80 -3.00 -8.86
N THR A 133 -5.50 -2.30 -9.96
CA THR A 133 -6.52 -1.72 -10.84
C THR A 133 -7.36 -2.81 -11.52
N HIS A 134 -6.76 -3.81 -12.15
CA HIS A 134 -7.49 -4.93 -12.76
C HIS A 134 -8.25 -5.76 -11.72
N TYR A 135 -7.67 -5.98 -10.55
CA TYR A 135 -8.39 -6.65 -9.46
C TYR A 135 -9.59 -5.82 -8.96
N ALA A 136 -9.52 -4.50 -8.96
CA ALA A 136 -10.66 -3.66 -8.62
C ALA A 136 -11.79 -3.79 -9.65
N ASP A 137 -11.46 -3.85 -10.95
CA ASP A 137 -12.42 -4.07 -12.03
C ASP A 137 -13.06 -5.47 -11.92
N LEU A 138 -12.28 -6.49 -11.58
CA LEU A 138 -12.77 -7.82 -11.25
C LEU A 138 -13.77 -7.80 -10.08
N LEU A 139 -13.46 -7.10 -8.97
CA LEU A 139 -14.38 -7.04 -7.82
C LEU A 139 -15.69 -6.34 -8.17
N HIS A 140 -15.65 -5.31 -9.01
CA HIS A 140 -16.85 -4.68 -9.56
C HIS A 140 -17.71 -5.65 -10.35
N PHE A 141 -17.10 -6.46 -11.21
CA PHE A 141 -17.77 -7.51 -11.96
C PHE A 141 -18.38 -8.60 -11.05
N VAL A 142 -17.69 -8.99 -9.99
CA VAL A 142 -18.11 -10.05 -9.05
C VAL A 142 -19.27 -9.61 -8.15
N LYS A 143 -19.27 -8.36 -7.69
CA LYS A 143 -20.19 -7.84 -6.66
C LYS A 143 -21.68 -8.07 -6.98
N PRO A 144 -22.21 -7.85 -8.21
CA PRO A 144 -23.62 -8.02 -8.52
C PRO A 144 -24.16 -9.45 -8.34
N TYR A 145 -23.30 -10.48 -8.38
CA TYR A 145 -23.71 -11.87 -8.12
C TYR A 145 -24.12 -12.13 -6.68
N PHE A 146 -23.68 -11.27 -5.75
CA PHE A 146 -23.89 -11.43 -4.31
C PHE A 146 -24.72 -10.30 -3.70
N SER A 147 -24.67 -9.09 -4.26
CA SER A 147 -25.43 -7.95 -3.76
C SER A 147 -25.67 -6.89 -4.84
N HIS A 148 -26.92 -6.43 -4.96
CA HIS A 148 -27.25 -5.22 -5.72
C HIS A 148 -27.15 -3.93 -4.88
N LYS A 149 -26.99 -4.06 -3.55
CA LYS A 149 -26.77 -2.93 -2.63
C LYS A 149 -25.26 -2.70 -2.46
N PRO A 150 -24.85 -1.51 -2.04
CA PRO A 150 -23.47 -1.30 -1.64
C PRO A 150 -23.05 -2.26 -0.52
N ILE A 151 -21.79 -2.70 -0.56
CA ILE A 151 -21.23 -3.70 0.35
C ILE A 151 -20.07 -3.14 1.18
N THR A 152 -19.68 -3.86 2.22
CA THR A 152 -18.43 -3.61 2.93
C THR A 152 -17.32 -4.50 2.36
N VAL A 153 -16.16 -3.93 2.11
CA VAL A 153 -14.99 -4.67 1.61
C VAL A 153 -13.86 -4.61 2.62
N ILE A 154 -13.27 -5.77 2.89
CA ILE A 154 -12.16 -5.92 3.83
C ILE A 154 -10.97 -6.46 3.05
N GLY A 155 -9.86 -5.73 3.03
CA GLY A 155 -8.66 -6.13 2.33
C GLY A 155 -7.44 -6.26 3.24
N HIS A 156 -6.68 -7.34 3.05
CA HIS A 156 -5.43 -7.58 3.74
C HIS A 156 -4.25 -7.42 2.79
N SER A 157 -3.17 -6.77 3.23
CA SER A 157 -1.92 -6.63 2.48
C SER A 157 -2.16 -6.07 1.06
N MET A 158 -1.78 -6.74 -0.01
CA MET A 158 -2.14 -6.38 -1.40
C MET A 158 -3.66 -6.22 -1.56
N GLY A 159 -4.47 -7.06 -0.93
CA GLY A 159 -5.93 -6.95 -0.94
C GLY A 159 -6.44 -5.63 -0.34
N GLY A 160 -5.70 -5.04 0.60
CA GLY A 160 -5.96 -3.69 1.11
C GLY A 160 -5.77 -2.60 0.04
N ALA A 161 -4.70 -2.70 -0.74
CA ALA A 161 -4.45 -1.81 -1.88
C ALA A 161 -5.52 -1.99 -2.98
N VAL A 162 -5.90 -3.23 -3.29
CA VAL A 162 -7.01 -3.55 -4.20
C VAL A 162 -8.32 -2.92 -3.70
N THR A 163 -8.60 -3.03 -2.41
CA THR A 163 -9.81 -2.47 -1.78
C THR A 163 -9.85 -0.94 -1.87
N LEU A 164 -8.72 -0.26 -1.65
CA LEU A 164 -8.61 1.19 -1.84
C LEU A 164 -8.86 1.59 -3.30
N ARG A 165 -8.28 0.85 -4.26
CA ARG A 165 -8.49 1.10 -5.69
C ARG A 165 -9.93 0.82 -6.09
N TYR A 166 -10.54 -0.23 -5.57
CA TYR A 166 -11.93 -0.55 -5.82
C TYR A 166 -12.87 0.54 -5.32
N ALA A 167 -12.69 1.01 -4.09
CA ALA A 167 -13.50 2.07 -3.53
C ALA A 167 -13.36 3.42 -4.26
N GLN A 168 -12.18 3.70 -4.83
CA GLN A 168 -11.95 4.88 -5.67
C GLN A 168 -12.67 4.77 -7.01
N ARG A 169 -12.53 3.63 -7.69
CA ARG A 169 -13.07 3.46 -9.06
C ARG A 169 -14.58 3.26 -9.07
N TYR A 170 -15.12 2.59 -8.07
CA TYR A 170 -16.52 2.17 -7.97
C TYR A 170 -17.14 2.54 -6.62
N PRO A 171 -17.19 3.84 -6.26
CA PRO A 171 -17.66 4.27 -4.95
C PRO A 171 -19.11 3.87 -4.66
N ASP A 172 -19.96 3.73 -5.67
CA ASP A 172 -21.37 3.34 -5.49
C ASP A 172 -21.55 1.87 -5.11
N ASP A 173 -20.52 1.03 -5.31
CA ASP A 173 -20.53 -0.36 -4.87
C ASP A 173 -20.27 -0.51 -3.37
N ILE A 174 -19.74 0.52 -2.72
CA ILE A 174 -19.11 0.45 -1.41
C ILE A 174 -19.87 1.27 -0.37
N ASN A 175 -20.15 0.66 0.79
CA ASN A 175 -20.59 1.38 1.99
C ASN A 175 -19.39 1.92 2.78
N GLN A 176 -18.45 1.05 3.05
CA GLN A 176 -17.25 1.30 3.85
C GLN A 176 -16.19 0.24 3.54
N ILE A 177 -14.96 0.53 3.89
CA ILE A 177 -13.84 -0.40 3.73
C ILE A 177 -13.08 -0.60 5.03
N ALA A 178 -12.50 -1.79 5.20
CA ALA A 178 -11.54 -2.07 6.25
C ALA A 178 -10.22 -2.54 5.64
N LEU A 179 -9.12 -1.96 6.08
CA LEU A 179 -7.77 -2.23 5.62
C LEU A 179 -6.98 -2.87 6.75
N ILE A 180 -6.45 -4.05 6.52
CA ILE A 180 -5.62 -4.78 7.47
C ILE A 180 -4.23 -4.90 6.89
N ASP A 181 -3.23 -4.26 7.51
CA ASP A 181 -1.82 -4.29 7.11
C ASP A 181 -1.63 -4.06 5.59
N ALA A 182 -2.28 -3.05 5.02
CA ALA A 182 -2.32 -2.80 3.58
C ALA A 182 -0.93 -2.48 3.02
N ALA A 183 -0.48 -3.26 2.03
CA ALA A 183 0.83 -3.13 1.41
C ALA A 183 0.78 -2.37 0.07
N GLY A 184 1.94 -1.89 -0.40
CA GLY A 184 2.10 -1.24 -1.71
C GLY A 184 1.70 0.23 -1.77
N ILE A 185 1.44 0.87 -0.64
CA ILE A 185 1.03 2.28 -0.55
C ILE A 185 2.25 3.22 -0.58
N LEU A 186 3.34 2.84 0.09
CA LEU A 186 4.58 3.60 0.07
C LEU A 186 5.26 3.52 -1.30
N GLN A 187 5.98 4.56 -1.66
CA GLN A 187 6.82 4.55 -2.85
C GLN A 187 7.81 3.38 -2.78
N ARG A 188 8.07 2.74 -3.92
CA ARG A 188 8.88 1.50 -4.04
C ARG A 188 10.19 1.53 -3.25
N THR A 189 10.93 2.64 -3.30
CA THR A 189 12.21 2.77 -2.58
C THR A 189 12.02 2.77 -1.07
N ALA A 190 11.00 3.45 -0.56
CA ALA A 190 10.67 3.46 0.86
C ALA A 190 10.25 2.07 1.35
N PHE A 191 9.45 1.36 0.56
CA PHE A 191 9.02 -0.01 0.84
C PHE A 191 10.20 -0.99 0.87
N VAL A 192 11.06 -0.97 -0.16
CA VAL A 192 12.22 -1.86 -0.25
C VAL A 192 13.22 -1.61 0.87
N LYS A 193 13.46 -0.34 1.23
CA LYS A 193 14.36 0.01 2.33
C LYS A 193 13.89 -0.58 3.66
N HIS A 194 12.61 -0.48 3.96
CA HIS A 194 12.05 -1.05 5.19
C HIS A 194 12.24 -2.56 5.23
N SER A 195 11.84 -3.28 4.19
CA SER A 195 11.96 -4.74 4.11
C SER A 195 13.40 -5.25 4.17
N ALA A 196 14.41 -4.43 3.79
CA ALA A 196 15.81 -4.82 3.80
C ALA A 196 16.54 -4.54 5.12
N THR A 197 16.03 -3.60 5.94
CA THR A 197 16.69 -3.20 7.20
C THR A 197 16.26 -4.04 8.40
N ASP A 198 15.05 -4.56 8.40
CA ASP A 198 14.50 -5.32 9.53
C ASP A 198 14.59 -6.83 9.30
N ARG A 199 15.81 -7.37 9.37
CA ARG A 199 16.01 -8.83 9.39
C ARG A 199 15.59 -9.37 10.75
N ILE A 200 14.56 -10.20 10.82
CA ILE A 200 14.12 -10.88 12.04
C ILE A 200 15.18 -11.87 12.46
N PRO A 201 15.73 -11.83 13.67
CA PRO A 201 16.39 -12.97 14.27
C PRO A 201 15.32 -14.03 14.56
N VAL A 202 15.36 -15.14 13.81
CA VAL A 202 14.50 -16.30 14.04
C VAL A 202 14.96 -17.00 15.32
N ASN A 203 14.55 -16.50 16.47
CA ASN A 203 14.64 -17.19 17.74
C ASN A 203 13.33 -16.98 18.48
N SER A 204 12.38 -17.88 18.28
CA SER A 204 11.24 -17.94 19.19
C SER A 204 10.69 -19.35 19.29
N ASP A 205 10.96 -19.98 20.40
CA ASP A 205 10.32 -21.22 20.86
C ASP A 205 8.82 -21.06 21.17
N ALA A 206 8.23 -19.89 20.87
CA ALA A 206 6.88 -19.51 21.28
C ALA A 206 5.84 -19.47 20.14
N VAL A 207 6.23 -19.72 18.87
CA VAL A 207 5.31 -19.60 17.73
C VAL A 207 4.96 -20.98 17.18
N PRO A 208 3.67 -21.34 16.97
CA PRO A 208 3.28 -22.59 16.35
C PRO A 208 3.94 -22.78 14.97
N ASN A 209 4.46 -23.97 14.69
CA ASN A 209 5.20 -24.32 13.47
C ASN A 209 4.50 -23.91 12.16
N ALA A 210 3.18 -23.97 12.10
CA ALA A 210 2.41 -23.56 10.91
C ALA A 210 2.46 -22.03 10.68
N LEU A 211 2.43 -21.23 11.74
CA LEU A 211 2.55 -19.78 11.71
C LEU A 211 3.98 -19.33 11.38
N LEU A 212 4.96 -20.07 11.90
CA LEU A 212 6.38 -19.84 11.61
C LEU A 212 6.68 -20.12 10.13
N THR A 213 6.18 -21.21 9.59
CA THR A 213 6.34 -21.59 8.17
C THR A 213 5.69 -20.55 7.25
N TYR A 214 4.54 -20.01 7.64
CA TYR A 214 3.86 -18.95 6.88
C TYR A 214 4.63 -17.63 6.92
N ALA A 215 5.08 -17.20 8.10
CA ALA A 215 5.87 -15.98 8.27
C ALA A 215 7.23 -16.06 7.56
N ILE A 216 7.90 -17.20 7.63
CA ILE A 216 9.15 -17.48 6.90
C ILE A 216 8.89 -17.47 5.38
N GLY A 217 7.81 -18.09 4.91
CA GLY A 217 7.45 -18.10 3.49
C GLY A 217 7.19 -16.69 2.93
N LEU A 218 6.53 -15.81 3.69
CA LEU A 218 6.33 -14.41 3.32
C LEU A 218 7.64 -13.61 3.36
N GLN A 219 8.48 -13.84 4.36
CA GLN A 219 9.77 -13.18 4.49
C GLN A 219 10.75 -13.65 3.41
N ASP A 220 10.82 -14.94 3.13
CA ASP A 220 11.64 -15.49 2.06
C ASP A 220 11.14 -15.01 0.69
N PHE A 221 9.84 -14.89 0.50
CA PHE A 221 9.24 -14.31 -0.69
C PHE A 221 9.62 -12.82 -0.83
N SER A 222 9.48 -12.04 0.24
CA SER A 222 9.86 -10.63 0.27
C SER A 222 11.36 -10.44 0.01
N ASN A 223 12.22 -11.21 0.67
CA ASN A 223 13.66 -11.16 0.50
C ASN A 223 14.09 -11.58 -0.92
N ASN A 224 13.51 -12.67 -1.46
CA ASN A 224 13.77 -13.09 -2.83
C ASN A 224 13.29 -12.09 -3.88
N LEU A 225 12.14 -11.45 -3.63
CA LEU A 225 11.62 -10.40 -4.49
C LEU A 225 12.54 -9.17 -4.47
N ILE A 226 12.95 -8.73 -3.29
CA ILE A 226 13.87 -7.59 -3.10
C ILE A 226 15.22 -7.88 -3.75
N GLU A 227 15.79 -9.05 -3.51
CA GLU A 227 17.08 -9.45 -4.09
C GLU A 227 17.02 -9.49 -5.63
N LYS A 228 15.93 -10.02 -6.19
CA LYS A 228 15.71 -10.02 -7.64
C LYS A 228 15.46 -8.62 -8.19
N MET A 229 14.73 -7.76 -7.48
CA MET A 229 14.48 -6.37 -7.88
C MET A 229 15.75 -5.51 -7.84
N LEU A 230 16.68 -5.78 -6.93
CA LEU A 230 17.94 -5.03 -6.80
C LEU A 230 19.02 -5.49 -7.80
N ARG A 231 18.98 -6.76 -8.24
CA ARG A 231 20.00 -7.33 -9.15
C ARG A 231 19.68 -7.20 -10.63
N LEU A 232 18.43 -6.93 -11.00
CA LEU A 232 18.03 -6.77 -12.40
C LEU A 232 18.01 -5.28 -12.78
N PRO A 233 18.46 -4.91 -14.02
CA PRO A 233 18.04 -3.65 -14.61
C PRO A 233 16.53 -3.64 -14.57
N ASP A 234 15.94 -2.54 -14.12
CA ASP A 234 14.51 -2.42 -13.81
C ASP A 234 13.65 -3.07 -14.91
N PRO A 235 13.15 -4.31 -14.70
CA PRO A 235 12.39 -5.00 -15.74
C PRO A 235 11.08 -4.30 -16.03
N THR A 236 10.60 -3.49 -15.08
CA THR A 236 9.34 -2.75 -15.20
C THR A 236 9.47 -1.64 -16.25
N SER A 237 10.65 -1.10 -16.46
CA SER A 237 10.88 -0.08 -17.51
C SER A 237 10.65 -0.61 -18.93
N VAL A 238 10.83 -1.91 -19.16
CA VAL A 238 10.63 -2.56 -20.46
C VAL A 238 9.33 -3.36 -20.51
N LEU A 239 9.07 -4.19 -19.50
CA LEU A 239 7.88 -5.01 -19.44
C LEU A 239 6.59 -4.20 -19.15
N GLY A 240 6.70 -3.14 -18.35
CA GLY A 240 5.56 -2.26 -17.98
C GLY A 240 4.94 -1.51 -19.16
N LYS A 241 5.58 -1.53 -20.34
CA LYS A 241 5.08 -0.89 -21.56
C LYS A 241 4.09 -1.75 -22.35
N SER A 242 3.98 -3.04 -22.04
CA SER A 242 3.02 -3.97 -22.65
C SER A 242 2.48 -4.93 -21.60
N GLU A 243 1.20 -4.87 -21.35
CA GLU A 243 0.51 -5.77 -20.41
C GLU A 243 0.57 -7.24 -20.88
N LEU A 244 0.50 -7.46 -22.17
CA LEU A 244 0.66 -8.80 -22.74
C LEU A 244 2.06 -9.36 -22.52
N ALA A 245 3.09 -8.55 -22.74
CA ALA A 245 4.48 -8.95 -22.49
C ALA A 245 4.71 -9.24 -20.99
N TRP A 246 4.17 -8.40 -20.12
CA TRP A 246 4.20 -8.58 -18.67
C TRP A 246 3.52 -9.88 -18.26
N GLY A 247 2.25 -10.07 -18.64
CA GLY A 247 1.47 -11.26 -18.30
C GLY A 247 2.08 -12.54 -18.85
N THR A 248 2.53 -12.55 -20.11
CA THR A 248 3.15 -13.74 -20.73
C THR A 248 4.47 -14.11 -20.06
N THR A 249 5.30 -13.13 -19.69
CA THR A 249 6.61 -13.36 -19.05
C THR A 249 6.45 -13.85 -17.61
N LEU A 250 5.47 -13.33 -16.88
CA LEU A 250 5.28 -13.56 -15.44
C LEU A 250 4.13 -14.51 -15.11
N GLN A 251 3.48 -15.12 -16.09
CA GLN A 251 2.36 -16.05 -15.88
C GLN A 251 2.69 -17.19 -14.91
N GLY A 252 3.89 -17.75 -14.98
CA GLY A 252 4.35 -18.82 -14.08
C GLY A 252 4.72 -18.34 -12.67
N TYR A 253 4.67 -17.01 -12.42
CA TYR A 253 5.12 -16.38 -11.17
C TYR A 253 4.11 -15.35 -10.67
N PRO A 254 2.88 -15.75 -10.33
CA PRO A 254 1.79 -14.81 -10.02
C PRO A 254 2.11 -13.88 -8.84
N ASN A 255 2.77 -14.38 -7.79
CA ASN A 255 3.21 -13.54 -6.67
C ASN A 255 4.19 -12.43 -7.11
N ILE A 256 5.14 -12.75 -8.01
CA ILE A 256 6.09 -11.76 -8.54
C ILE A 256 5.36 -10.78 -9.45
N ASN A 257 4.48 -11.26 -10.32
CA ASN A 257 3.66 -10.43 -11.19
C ASN A 257 2.87 -9.40 -10.38
N ALA A 258 2.10 -9.87 -9.40
CA ALA A 258 1.26 -9.01 -8.57
C ALA A 258 2.09 -8.06 -7.68
N ALA A 259 3.20 -8.50 -7.10
CA ALA A 259 4.06 -7.66 -6.28
C ALA A 259 4.74 -6.54 -7.08
N LEU A 260 5.24 -6.84 -8.29
CA LEU A 260 5.80 -5.82 -9.18
C LEU A 260 4.73 -4.83 -9.65
N SER A 261 3.54 -5.34 -10.01
CA SER A 261 2.40 -4.52 -10.42
C SER A 261 1.92 -3.60 -9.30
N LEU A 262 1.87 -4.11 -8.07
CA LEU A 262 1.55 -3.35 -6.87
C LEU A 262 2.55 -2.21 -6.61
N ALA A 263 3.86 -2.48 -6.79
CA ALA A 263 4.92 -1.50 -6.57
C ALA A 263 4.97 -0.38 -7.62
N GLU A 264 4.31 -0.54 -8.76
CA GLU A 264 4.18 0.49 -9.79
C GLU A 264 2.95 1.39 -9.60
N GLU A 265 1.98 0.97 -8.80
CA GLU A 265 0.75 1.73 -8.61
C GLU A 265 0.94 2.94 -7.70
N ASN A 266 0.28 4.03 -8.06
CA ASN A 266 0.20 5.24 -7.25
C ASN A 266 -1.20 5.35 -6.63
N PHE A 267 -1.28 5.30 -5.30
CA PHE A 267 -2.53 5.35 -4.55
C PHE A 267 -2.91 6.76 -4.07
N SER A 268 -2.20 7.81 -4.51
CA SER A 268 -2.46 9.17 -4.04
C SER A 268 -3.90 9.59 -4.24
N SER A 269 -4.45 9.43 -5.46
CA SER A 269 -5.85 9.75 -5.73
C SER A 269 -6.81 8.88 -4.93
N ALA A 270 -6.53 7.58 -4.80
CA ALA A 270 -7.36 6.66 -4.02
C ALA A 270 -7.43 7.01 -2.53
N ILE A 271 -6.44 7.73 -2.01
CA ILE A 271 -6.37 8.16 -0.62
C ILE A 271 -6.94 9.58 -0.45
N PHE A 272 -6.49 10.55 -1.24
CA PHE A 272 -6.89 11.95 -1.07
C PHE A 272 -8.32 12.24 -1.54
N GLU A 273 -8.86 11.44 -2.45
CA GLU A 273 -10.22 11.58 -2.99
C GLU A 273 -11.20 10.56 -2.37
N GLN A 274 -10.77 9.78 -1.37
CA GLN A 274 -11.61 8.78 -0.72
C GLN A 274 -12.75 9.45 0.05
N THR A 275 -13.98 9.05 -0.29
CA THR A 275 -15.21 9.57 0.34
C THR A 275 -15.89 8.56 1.26
N LYS A 276 -15.52 7.28 1.18
CA LYS A 276 -16.13 6.23 2.01
C LYS A 276 -15.41 6.12 3.34
N PRO A 277 -16.12 5.72 4.42
CA PRO A 277 -15.52 5.41 5.71
C PRO A 277 -14.44 4.33 5.59
N VAL A 278 -13.29 4.54 6.23
CA VAL A 278 -12.15 3.63 6.20
C VAL A 278 -11.75 3.25 7.62
N PHE A 279 -11.80 1.97 7.94
CA PHE A 279 -11.26 1.44 9.18
C PHE A 279 -9.89 0.81 8.90
N ILE A 280 -8.90 1.11 9.71
CA ILE A 280 -7.51 0.70 9.50
C ILE A 280 -7.04 -0.09 10.72
N LEU A 281 -6.58 -1.30 10.50
CA LEU A 281 -5.96 -2.17 11.50
C LEU A 281 -4.53 -2.48 11.10
N TRP A 282 -3.62 -2.42 12.07
CA TRP A 282 -2.22 -2.71 11.80
C TRP A 282 -1.56 -3.50 12.93
N GLY A 283 -0.68 -4.42 12.59
CA GLY A 283 0.19 -5.09 13.55
C GLY A 283 1.38 -4.20 13.93
N SER A 284 1.65 -4.02 15.23
CA SER A 284 2.78 -3.17 15.68
C SER A 284 4.16 -3.72 15.27
N LYS A 285 4.26 -5.03 14.99
CA LYS A 285 5.46 -5.71 14.52
C LYS A 285 5.38 -6.15 13.06
N ASP A 286 4.62 -5.44 12.23
CA ASP A 286 4.57 -5.74 10.80
C ASP A 286 5.88 -5.33 10.11
N LEU A 287 6.63 -6.33 9.64
CA LEU A 287 7.90 -6.16 8.93
C LEU A 287 7.75 -6.20 7.40
N VAL A 288 6.54 -6.44 6.88
CA VAL A 288 6.25 -6.44 5.43
C VAL A 288 5.69 -5.11 4.99
N ALA A 289 4.63 -4.64 5.65
CA ALA A 289 4.06 -3.31 5.46
C ALA A 289 4.25 -2.52 6.76
N PRO A 290 5.17 -1.54 6.81
CA PRO A 290 5.50 -0.88 8.07
C PRO A 290 4.28 -0.17 8.67
N PRO A 291 4.10 -0.14 10.01
CA PRO A 291 3.01 0.55 10.69
C PRO A 291 2.86 2.03 10.31
N ARG A 292 3.94 2.66 9.90
CA ARG A 292 3.99 4.00 9.31
C ARG A 292 3.06 4.14 8.08
N THR A 293 2.80 3.05 7.35
CA THR A 293 1.82 3.05 6.24
C THR A 293 0.40 3.27 6.76
N GLY A 294 0.03 2.61 7.85
CA GLY A 294 -1.25 2.85 8.55
C GLY A 294 -1.37 4.29 9.05
N GLN A 295 -0.30 4.85 9.59
CA GLN A 295 -0.24 6.26 10.03
C GLN A 295 -0.42 7.23 8.85
N LEU A 296 0.25 6.97 7.72
CA LEU A 296 0.07 7.72 6.47
C LEU A 296 -1.39 7.73 6.03
N LEU A 297 -2.02 6.55 6.00
CA LEU A 297 -3.42 6.38 5.63
C LEU A 297 -4.33 7.17 6.57
N ALA A 298 -4.16 7.00 7.88
CA ALA A 298 -4.95 7.70 8.89
C ALA A 298 -4.81 9.22 8.80
N ALA A 299 -3.61 9.72 8.52
CA ALA A 299 -3.34 11.16 8.42
C ALA A 299 -3.98 11.83 7.18
N ASN A 300 -4.30 11.06 6.13
CA ASN A 300 -4.71 11.62 4.84
C ASN A 300 -6.15 11.23 4.40
N LEU A 301 -6.71 10.19 4.98
CA LEU A 301 -8.10 9.81 4.76
C LEU A 301 -9.02 10.68 5.62
N THR A 302 -10.04 11.30 5.01
CA THR A 302 -10.94 12.26 5.69
C THR A 302 -11.86 11.62 6.72
N SER A 303 -12.15 10.34 6.56
CA SER A 303 -13.03 9.56 7.44
C SER A 303 -12.38 8.22 7.72
N SER A 304 -11.43 8.18 8.67
CA SER A 304 -10.69 6.97 9.01
C SER A 304 -10.41 6.85 10.51
N ASN A 305 -10.16 5.63 10.95
CA ASN A 305 -9.72 5.30 12.30
C ASN A 305 -8.64 4.22 12.23
N LEU A 306 -7.48 4.48 12.82
CA LEU A 306 -6.35 3.54 12.91
C LEU A 306 -6.34 2.86 14.28
N THR A 307 -6.27 1.55 14.27
CA THR A 307 -6.06 0.71 15.46
C THR A 307 -4.79 -0.11 15.27
N ILE A 308 -3.94 -0.13 16.27
CA ILE A 308 -2.73 -0.97 16.30
C ILE A 308 -2.97 -2.16 17.23
N ILE A 309 -2.70 -3.38 16.76
CA ILE A 309 -2.65 -4.58 17.60
C ILE A 309 -1.21 -4.80 18.04
N GLU A 310 -0.97 -4.70 19.33
CA GLU A 310 0.34 -4.89 19.91
C GLU A 310 0.84 -6.33 19.72
N ASN A 311 2.12 -6.44 19.36
CA ASN A 311 2.81 -7.70 19.08
C ASN A 311 2.29 -8.50 17.87
N ALA A 312 1.31 -8.02 17.13
CA ALA A 312 0.90 -8.62 15.87
C ALA A 312 1.90 -8.29 14.76
N GLY A 313 2.16 -9.28 13.90
CA GLY A 313 2.90 -9.11 12.64
C GLY A 313 1.95 -8.87 11.47
N HIS A 314 2.44 -9.11 10.23
CA HIS A 314 1.74 -8.82 8.96
C HIS A 314 0.42 -9.60 8.76
N VAL A 315 0.14 -10.67 9.49
CA VAL A 315 -1.09 -11.46 9.33
C VAL A 315 -1.82 -11.57 10.68
N PRO A 316 -2.39 -10.47 11.19
CA PRO A 316 -3.06 -10.45 12.50
C PRO A 316 -4.28 -11.37 12.53
N MET A 317 -4.94 -11.64 11.40
CA MET A 317 -6.04 -12.60 11.32
C MET A 317 -5.63 -14.01 11.76
N ALA A 318 -4.36 -14.40 11.56
CA ALA A 318 -3.84 -15.68 11.98
C ALA A 318 -3.28 -15.65 13.42
N SER A 319 -2.55 -14.59 13.79
CA SER A 319 -1.89 -14.49 15.09
C SER A 319 -2.80 -13.99 16.22
N HIS A 320 -3.76 -13.12 15.91
CA HIS A 320 -4.67 -12.45 16.86
C HIS A 320 -6.13 -12.49 16.39
N PRO A 321 -6.68 -13.66 16.00
CA PRO A 321 -7.98 -13.77 15.31
C PRO A 321 -9.15 -13.22 16.14
N GLN A 322 -9.12 -13.40 17.46
CA GLN A 322 -10.18 -12.89 18.35
C GLN A 322 -10.17 -11.37 18.44
N GLU A 323 -8.99 -10.74 18.43
CA GLU A 323 -8.87 -9.28 18.46
C GLU A 323 -9.33 -8.67 17.15
N VAL A 324 -8.90 -9.25 16.02
CA VAL A 324 -9.32 -8.82 14.68
C VAL A 324 -10.83 -8.97 14.51
N SER A 325 -11.41 -10.12 14.88
CA SER A 325 -12.86 -10.33 14.78
C SER A 325 -13.64 -9.34 15.62
N ARG A 326 -13.22 -9.11 16.86
CA ARG A 326 -13.86 -8.15 17.78
C ARG A 326 -13.77 -6.73 17.23
N TRP A 327 -12.60 -6.35 16.71
CA TRP A 327 -12.39 -5.04 16.11
C TRP A 327 -13.29 -4.84 14.88
N LEU A 328 -13.37 -5.81 13.96
CA LEU A 328 -14.26 -5.75 12.81
C LEU A 328 -15.73 -5.60 13.24
N LEU A 329 -16.21 -6.46 14.14
CA LEU A 329 -17.59 -6.41 14.61
C LEU A 329 -17.95 -5.09 15.33
N ALA A 330 -17.00 -4.48 16.03
CA ALA A 330 -17.20 -3.20 16.69
C ALA A 330 -17.26 -2.02 15.71
N ASN A 331 -16.54 -2.09 14.60
CA ASN A 331 -16.37 -0.95 13.68
C ASN A 331 -17.29 -1.02 12.45
N LEU A 332 -17.60 -2.20 11.93
CA LEU A 332 -18.34 -2.36 10.65
C LEU A 332 -19.77 -1.78 10.64
N ASN A 333 -20.34 -1.42 11.77
CA ASN A 333 -21.67 -0.80 11.87
C ASN A 333 -21.61 0.66 12.40
N THR A 334 -20.41 1.24 12.43
CA THR A 334 -20.19 2.60 12.93
C THR A 334 -19.63 3.50 11.83
N LEU A 335 -19.56 4.79 12.10
CA LEU A 335 -18.79 5.73 11.30
C LEU A 335 -17.48 6.02 12.03
N PRO A 336 -16.34 6.07 11.33
CA PRO A 336 -15.10 6.47 11.94
C PRO A 336 -15.21 7.89 12.49
N ASN A 337 -14.57 8.14 13.61
CA ASN A 337 -14.45 9.50 14.12
C ASN A 337 -13.64 10.33 13.13
N SER A 338 -14.12 11.54 12.82
CA SER A 338 -13.31 12.49 12.05
C SER A 338 -12.03 12.79 12.82
N ILE A 339 -10.88 12.77 12.13
CA ILE A 339 -9.60 13.14 12.73
C ILE A 339 -9.73 14.57 13.23
N LEU A 340 -9.54 14.79 14.53
CA LEU A 340 -9.38 16.12 15.10
C LEU A 340 -8.14 16.72 14.45
N LYS A 341 -8.33 17.79 13.65
CA LYS A 341 -7.20 18.58 13.16
C LYS A 341 -6.47 19.13 14.38
N PRO A 342 -5.14 19.02 14.44
CA PRO A 342 -4.39 19.60 15.54
C PRO A 342 -4.69 21.09 15.65
N ASP A 343 -4.83 21.58 16.85
CA ASP A 343 -5.01 23.01 17.12
C ASP A 343 -3.72 23.76 16.78
N THR A 344 -3.67 24.26 15.57
CA THR A 344 -2.53 25.07 15.09
C THR A 344 -2.60 26.53 15.56
N GLN A 345 -3.67 26.92 16.30
CA GLN A 345 -3.92 28.30 16.72
C GLN A 345 -3.54 28.59 18.17
N ASN A 346 -2.93 27.63 18.86
CA ASN A 346 -2.49 27.86 20.24
C ASN A 346 -1.43 28.97 20.28
N THR A 347 -1.81 30.15 20.84
CA THR A 347 -1.00 31.37 20.93
C THR A 347 -0.13 31.42 22.19
N SER A 348 0.05 30.32 22.91
CA SER A 348 1.00 30.26 24.03
C SER A 348 2.41 30.65 23.53
N THR A 349 3.19 31.32 24.40
CA THR A 349 4.57 31.73 24.10
C THR A 349 5.39 30.52 23.66
N LYS A 350 5.63 30.41 22.33
CA LYS A 350 6.39 29.31 21.74
C LYS A 350 7.84 29.44 22.17
N GLN A 351 8.40 28.40 22.78
CA GLN A 351 9.80 28.31 23.14
C GLN A 351 10.65 27.71 22.03
N ASN A 352 11.94 28.05 22.00
CA ASN A 352 12.89 27.34 21.16
C ASN A 352 13.33 26.05 21.86
N TYR A 353 13.54 25.00 21.06
CA TYR A 353 14.18 23.78 21.53
C TYR A 353 15.51 23.56 20.79
N THR A 354 16.55 23.21 21.52
CA THR A 354 17.85 22.85 20.96
C THR A 354 18.30 21.51 21.53
N CYS A 355 18.61 20.57 20.66
CA CYS A 355 19.30 19.33 20.97
C CYS A 355 20.69 19.39 20.37
N ASP A 356 21.68 19.04 21.18
CA ASP A 356 23.08 18.97 20.78
C ASP A 356 23.68 17.66 21.32
N HIS A 357 24.15 16.78 20.42
CA HIS A 357 24.77 15.48 20.73
C HIS A 357 23.90 14.54 21.62
N SER A 358 22.58 14.52 21.45
CA SER A 358 21.67 13.68 22.25
C SER A 358 21.09 12.51 21.46
N THR A 359 20.57 11.50 22.16
CA THR A 359 19.96 10.31 21.58
C THR A 359 18.64 9.98 22.25
N GLY A 360 17.64 9.60 21.41
CA GLY A 360 16.41 8.94 21.89
C GLY A 360 15.35 9.86 22.48
N ASP A 361 15.41 11.18 22.28
CA ASP A 361 14.41 12.12 22.78
C ASP A 361 13.09 12.06 22.00
N THR A 362 11.97 12.22 22.71
CA THR A 362 10.64 12.40 22.09
C THR A 362 10.11 13.78 22.43
N LEU A 363 9.83 14.58 21.38
CA LEU A 363 9.27 15.90 21.52
C LEU A 363 7.80 15.92 21.10
N ARG A 364 6.98 16.65 21.88
CA ARG A 364 5.58 16.95 21.58
C ARG A 364 5.29 18.41 21.94
N GLY A 365 4.24 18.98 21.35
CA GLY A 365 3.76 20.33 21.71
C GLY A 365 4.19 21.42 20.73
N HIS A 366 4.25 22.66 21.21
CA HIS A 366 4.38 23.87 20.37
C HIS A 366 5.73 24.55 20.58
N TYR A 367 6.42 24.85 19.46
CA TYR A 367 7.75 25.48 19.46
C TYR A 367 7.80 26.64 18.47
N ALA A 368 8.63 27.66 18.74
CA ALA A 368 8.99 28.65 17.73
C ALA A 368 9.99 28.03 16.75
N ARG A 369 11.10 27.51 17.26
CA ARG A 369 12.13 26.85 16.48
C ARG A 369 12.62 25.59 17.19
N ILE A 370 12.87 24.54 16.40
CA ILE A 370 13.56 23.35 16.83
C ILE A 370 14.90 23.27 16.07
N THR A 371 16.00 23.14 16.79
CA THR A 371 17.33 22.93 16.21
C THR A 371 17.92 21.63 16.75
N LEU A 372 18.28 20.72 15.88
CA LEU A 372 18.87 19.43 16.20
C LEU A 372 20.24 19.35 15.52
N THR A 373 21.29 19.15 16.32
CA THR A 373 22.67 19.04 15.83
C THR A 373 23.30 17.77 16.41
N GLU A 374 23.78 16.89 15.54
CA GLU A 374 24.39 15.60 15.94
C GLU A 374 23.48 14.75 16.85
N CYS A 375 22.16 14.82 16.62
CA CYS A 375 21.16 14.08 17.38
C CYS A 375 20.68 12.84 16.61
N THR A 376 20.54 11.71 17.30
CA THR A 376 20.09 10.45 16.69
C THR A 376 18.90 9.84 17.42
N GLY A 377 17.96 9.22 16.68
CA GLY A 377 16.79 8.58 17.27
C GLY A 377 15.80 9.55 17.93
N VAL A 378 15.85 10.84 17.57
CA VAL A 378 14.89 11.83 18.05
C VAL A 378 13.58 11.66 17.30
N LEU A 379 12.48 11.57 18.05
CA LEU A 379 11.11 11.51 17.54
C LEU A 379 10.39 12.85 17.79
N LEU A 380 9.94 13.50 16.72
CA LEU A 380 8.98 14.61 16.79
C LEU A 380 7.58 14.06 16.53
N ASP A 381 6.71 14.00 17.56
CA ASP A 381 5.39 13.40 17.49
C ASP A 381 4.29 14.44 17.78
N GLY A 382 3.49 14.80 16.78
CA GLY A 382 2.44 15.80 16.91
C GLY A 382 2.97 17.20 17.25
N VAL A 383 4.19 17.52 16.82
CA VAL A 383 4.81 18.82 17.04
C VAL A 383 4.18 19.87 16.11
N VAL A 384 3.93 21.07 16.64
CA VAL A 384 3.64 22.28 15.87
C VAL A 384 4.77 23.27 16.09
N ALA A 385 5.54 23.59 15.06
CA ALA A 385 6.64 24.54 15.13
C ALA A 385 6.61 25.53 13.98
N ASP A 386 7.25 26.68 14.14
CA ASP A 386 7.41 27.59 12.99
C ASP A 386 8.45 26.96 12.04
N ASP A 387 9.64 26.63 12.52
CA ASP A 387 10.67 25.98 11.71
C ASP A 387 11.43 24.86 12.43
N LEU A 388 12.06 23.97 11.63
CA LEU A 388 12.92 22.88 12.06
C LEU A 388 14.26 22.96 11.31
N ILE A 389 15.35 22.94 12.04
CA ILE A 389 16.73 22.87 11.53
C ILE A 389 17.35 21.56 11.99
N VAL A 390 17.84 20.77 11.05
CA VAL A 390 18.45 19.45 11.33
C VAL A 390 19.84 19.40 10.70
N ASN A 391 20.86 19.24 11.54
CA ASN A 391 22.25 19.18 11.14
C ASN A 391 22.88 17.87 11.61
N ASP A 392 23.56 17.16 10.71
CA ASP A 392 24.32 15.93 10.99
C ASP A 392 23.57 14.91 11.88
N SER A 393 22.26 14.76 11.66
CA SER A 393 21.34 14.05 12.58
C SER A 393 20.49 12.99 11.85
N VAL A 394 19.94 12.04 12.63
CA VAL A 394 18.99 11.02 12.14
C VAL A 394 17.73 11.09 13.00
N ILE A 395 16.61 11.51 12.38
CA ILE A 395 15.38 11.79 13.12
C ILE A 395 14.14 11.20 12.44
N GLU A 396 13.13 10.97 13.25
CA GLU A 396 11.78 10.63 12.81
C GLU A 396 10.78 11.72 13.19
N VAL A 397 9.83 12.01 12.30
CA VAL A 397 8.82 13.04 12.48
C VAL A 397 7.45 12.43 12.16
N GLN A 398 6.51 12.50 13.08
CA GLN A 398 5.17 11.96 12.94
C GLN A 398 4.13 13.05 13.20
N HIS A 399 3.09 13.14 12.37
CA HIS A 399 1.91 14.01 12.54
C HIS A 399 2.25 15.47 12.90
N SER A 400 3.37 15.99 12.42
CA SER A 400 3.91 17.28 12.85
C SER A 400 3.72 18.37 11.78
N HIS A 401 3.65 19.64 12.22
CA HIS A 401 3.32 20.77 11.37
C HIS A 401 4.37 21.87 11.51
N PHE A 402 4.93 22.29 10.37
CA PHE A 402 5.95 23.35 10.31
C PHE A 402 5.39 24.53 9.51
N MET A 403 5.16 25.65 10.20
CA MET A 403 4.25 26.71 9.78
C MET A 403 4.91 27.98 9.28
N ALA A 404 6.24 28.12 9.32
CA ALA A 404 6.93 29.29 8.79
C ALA A 404 6.66 29.45 7.27
N GLU A 405 6.29 30.64 6.83
CA GLU A 405 5.94 30.91 5.43
C GLU A 405 7.13 30.89 4.47
N GLN A 406 8.30 31.32 4.93
CA GLN A 406 9.49 31.41 4.07
C GLN A 406 10.22 30.04 4.01
N ILE A 407 10.71 29.57 5.14
CA ILE A 407 11.47 28.32 5.27
C ILE A 407 10.96 27.60 6.48
N SER A 408 10.33 26.46 6.28
CA SER A 408 9.84 25.59 7.36
C SER A 408 10.84 24.53 7.78
N LEU A 409 11.64 23.99 6.84
CA LEU A 409 12.64 22.97 7.13
C LEU A 409 13.98 23.32 6.50
N THR A 410 15.04 23.11 7.27
CA THR A 410 16.41 23.13 6.77
C THR A 410 17.12 21.84 7.20
N ILE A 411 17.52 21.01 6.26
CA ILE A 411 18.07 19.67 6.52
C ILE A 411 19.46 19.58 5.89
N ASN A 412 20.48 19.51 6.73
CA ASN A 412 21.89 19.48 6.33
C ASN A 412 22.54 18.16 6.76
N LYS A 413 23.14 17.42 5.84
CA LYS A 413 23.88 16.15 6.07
C LYS A 413 23.15 15.15 6.98
N SER A 414 21.84 15.14 6.89
CA SER A 414 20.97 14.43 7.82
C SER A 414 20.05 13.44 7.11
N VAL A 415 19.53 12.50 7.91
CA VAL A 415 18.48 11.57 7.49
C VAL A 415 17.19 11.92 8.22
N VAL A 416 16.14 12.25 7.48
CA VAL A 416 14.84 12.61 8.04
C VAL A 416 13.76 11.73 7.43
N MET A 417 13.01 11.06 8.28
CA MET A 417 11.80 10.31 7.90
C MET A 417 10.61 11.05 8.51
N MET A 418 9.66 11.50 7.66
CA MET A 418 8.46 12.19 8.13
C MET A 418 7.21 11.51 7.61
N THR A 419 6.24 11.29 8.50
CA THR A 419 4.96 10.64 8.18
C THR A 419 3.79 11.48 8.67
N GLY A 420 2.92 11.88 7.73
CA GLY A 420 1.80 12.77 8.00
C GLY A 420 2.24 14.17 8.43
N GLY A 421 1.33 15.12 8.34
CA GLY A 421 1.57 16.49 8.75
C GLY A 421 1.64 17.50 7.60
N THR A 422 2.03 18.72 7.92
CA THR A 422 2.00 19.86 7.00
C THR A 422 3.29 20.65 7.03
N ILE A 423 3.75 21.09 5.87
CA ILE A 423 4.89 21.99 5.71
C ILE A 423 4.42 23.21 4.91
N ASN A 424 4.44 24.38 5.52
CA ASN A 424 3.93 25.61 4.92
C ASN A 424 4.95 26.30 4.00
N GLY A 425 6.19 26.45 4.45
CA GLY A 425 7.26 27.11 3.71
C GLY A 425 8.13 26.20 2.86
N LEU A 426 9.32 26.66 2.50
CA LEU A 426 10.30 25.91 1.76
C LEU A 426 10.99 24.85 2.63
N VAL A 427 11.31 23.72 2.02
CA VAL A 427 12.22 22.71 2.51
C VAL A 427 13.57 22.87 1.83
N LYS A 428 14.61 23.22 2.57
CA LYS A 428 15.98 23.31 2.08
C LYS A 428 16.71 22.01 2.38
N LEU A 429 17.30 21.40 1.35
CA LEU A 429 18.06 20.15 1.43
C LEU A 429 19.51 20.38 1.02
N ASN A 430 20.44 19.89 1.85
CA ASN A 430 21.86 19.98 1.62
C ASN A 430 22.54 18.65 2.04
N GLN A 431 22.98 17.84 1.10
CA GLN A 431 23.55 16.50 1.34
C GLN A 431 22.62 15.60 2.20
N ALA A 432 21.32 15.77 2.04
CA ALA A 432 20.30 15.15 2.88
C ALA A 432 19.70 13.89 2.23
N ARG A 433 19.22 12.98 3.07
CA ARG A 433 18.37 11.86 2.70
C ARG A 433 17.03 12.01 3.39
N VAL A 434 15.99 12.26 2.61
CA VAL A 434 14.67 12.58 3.13
C VAL A 434 13.64 11.61 2.58
N ASP A 435 12.80 11.10 3.46
CA ASP A 435 11.67 10.23 3.14
C ASP A 435 10.39 10.81 3.74
N PHE A 436 9.57 11.38 2.89
CA PHE A 436 8.30 12.01 3.24
C PHE A 436 7.12 11.16 2.79
N ALA A 437 6.25 10.79 3.71
CA ALA A 437 5.08 9.97 3.47
C ALA A 437 3.80 10.66 3.97
N GLY A 438 2.84 10.90 3.08
CA GLY A 438 1.56 11.52 3.45
C GLY A 438 1.66 12.98 3.87
N ILE A 439 2.61 13.73 3.33
CA ILE A 439 2.85 15.13 3.71
C ILE A 439 2.00 16.08 2.87
N ASN A 440 1.42 17.09 3.53
CA ASN A 440 0.76 18.20 2.89
C ASN A 440 1.71 19.40 2.77
N LEU A 441 2.12 19.72 1.54
CA LEU A 441 3.02 20.82 1.21
C LEU A 441 2.20 22.02 0.71
N ILE A 442 2.25 23.14 1.41
CA ILE A 442 1.42 24.33 1.07
C ILE A 442 1.98 25.05 -0.15
N LYS A 443 3.29 25.06 -0.36
CA LYS A 443 3.88 25.66 -1.56
C LYS A 443 3.78 24.76 -2.78
N ALA A 444 3.61 25.35 -3.96
CA ALA A 444 3.59 24.66 -5.25
C ALA A 444 4.99 24.14 -5.64
N THR A 445 6.06 24.86 -5.28
CA THR A 445 7.47 24.49 -5.45
C THR A 445 8.12 24.43 -4.07
N PRO A 446 7.91 23.33 -3.31
CA PRO A 446 8.24 23.30 -1.89
C PRO A 446 9.73 23.02 -1.59
N PHE A 447 10.52 22.56 -2.56
CA PHE A 447 11.89 22.13 -2.32
C PHE A 447 12.94 23.02 -2.97
N LYS A 448 13.99 23.36 -2.21
CA LYS A 448 15.22 23.96 -2.71
C LYS A 448 16.40 23.09 -2.33
N ILE A 449 17.09 22.55 -3.31
CA ILE A 449 18.18 21.59 -3.14
C ILE A 449 19.47 22.26 -3.56
N SER A 450 20.41 22.42 -2.63
CA SER A 450 21.67 23.14 -2.86
C SER A 450 22.83 22.22 -3.20
N THR A 451 22.76 20.95 -2.80
CA THR A 451 23.75 19.94 -3.13
C THR A 451 23.07 18.59 -3.31
N ARG A 452 23.81 17.58 -3.75
CA ARG A 452 23.27 16.24 -4.01
C ARG A 452 22.49 15.71 -2.78
N SER A 453 21.20 15.55 -2.95
CA SER A 453 20.29 15.00 -1.95
C SER A 453 19.38 13.96 -2.58
N ARG A 454 18.88 13.01 -1.76
CA ARG A 454 17.84 12.07 -2.16
C ARG A 454 16.56 12.42 -1.44
N LEU A 455 15.48 12.55 -2.20
CA LEU A 455 14.14 12.84 -1.70
C LEU A 455 13.18 11.75 -2.19
N VAL A 456 12.65 10.97 -1.26
CA VAL A 456 11.58 10.01 -1.51
C VAL A 456 10.27 10.62 -1.05
N LEU A 457 9.28 10.63 -1.93
CA LEU A 457 7.93 11.14 -1.66
C LEU A 457 6.95 10.00 -1.84
N SER A 458 6.21 9.64 -0.81
CA SER A 458 5.13 8.66 -0.84
C SER A 458 3.81 9.36 -0.56
N VAL A 459 2.84 9.28 -1.49
CA VAL A 459 1.46 9.76 -1.27
C VAL A 459 1.45 11.13 -0.57
N SER A 460 2.19 12.09 -1.10
CA SER A 460 2.23 13.47 -0.60
C SER A 460 1.49 14.40 -1.56
N ARG A 461 1.13 15.60 -1.11
CA ARG A 461 0.36 16.54 -1.90
C ARG A 461 0.93 17.96 -1.80
N ALA A 462 1.03 18.68 -2.92
CA ALA A 462 1.31 20.10 -2.96
C ALA A 462 0.02 20.93 -3.14
N SER A 463 0.08 22.23 -2.85
CA SER A 463 -1.08 23.14 -2.75
C SER A 463 -1.98 23.21 -3.99
N ASN A 464 -1.47 22.92 -5.17
CA ASN A 464 -2.22 22.89 -6.43
C ASN A 464 -2.89 21.56 -6.75
N SER A 465 -3.14 20.73 -5.75
CA SER A 465 -3.64 19.35 -5.88
C SER A 465 -2.68 18.42 -6.66
N ARG A 466 -1.42 18.80 -6.77
CA ARG A 466 -0.39 17.96 -7.37
C ARG A 466 -0.03 16.84 -6.39
N TYR A 467 -0.28 15.61 -6.77
CA TYR A 467 0.14 14.43 -6.01
C TYR A 467 1.61 14.13 -6.27
N LEU A 468 2.34 13.83 -5.20
CA LEU A 468 3.77 13.57 -5.22
C LEU A 468 4.03 12.15 -4.74
N HIS A 469 4.54 11.31 -5.64
CA HIS A 469 4.89 9.92 -5.38
C HIS A 469 6.11 9.58 -6.24
N SER A 470 7.32 9.83 -5.73
CA SER A 470 8.55 9.81 -6.52
C SER A 470 9.79 9.53 -5.68
N ASP A 471 10.83 9.00 -6.30
CA ASP A 471 12.18 8.90 -5.76
C ASP A 471 13.12 9.77 -6.60
N LEU A 472 13.64 10.82 -6.01
CA LEU A 472 14.37 11.86 -6.70
C LEU A 472 15.79 11.97 -6.14
N GLN A 473 16.77 11.94 -7.05
CA GLN A 473 18.15 12.33 -6.77
C GLN A 473 18.41 13.67 -7.46
N LEU A 474 18.54 14.71 -6.69
CA LEU A 474 18.55 16.08 -7.17
C LEU A 474 19.79 16.83 -6.68
N GLU A 475 20.29 17.75 -7.51
CA GLU A 475 21.37 18.64 -7.18
C GLU A 475 21.09 20.03 -7.79
N ASN A 476 21.27 21.10 -6.98
CA ASN A 476 21.06 22.49 -7.37
C ASN A 476 19.71 22.74 -8.07
N THR A 477 18.64 22.20 -7.50
CA THR A 477 17.31 22.19 -8.12
C THR A 477 16.27 22.84 -7.20
N VAL A 478 15.29 23.50 -7.82
CA VAL A 478 14.03 23.89 -7.19
C VAL A 478 12.92 23.00 -7.73
N TYR A 479 12.23 22.30 -6.86
CA TYR A 479 11.25 21.27 -7.24
C TYR A 479 9.92 21.50 -6.54
#